data_d488d9d4b893d441d0c0850c1d355679
#
_entry.id   d488d9d4b893d441d0c0850c1d355679
#
_cell.length_a   1.000
_cell.length_b   1.000
_cell.length_c   1.000
_cell.angle_alpha   90.00
_cell.angle_beta   90.00
_cell.angle_gamma   90.00
#
_symmetry.space_group_name_H-M   'P 1'
#
loop_
_entity.id
_entity.type
_entity.pdbx_description
1 polymer ?
#
loop_
_entity_poly.entity_id
_entity_poly.type
_entity_poly.pdbx_seq_one_letter_code
_entity_poly.pdbx_strand_id
1 'polypeptide(L)'
;MKKLIYLVPTLSLVGCTSQQVEEKPNVIVILADDLGFGDVSAYGSTTIHTPNIDSLAHGGVCFTNGYATSATSTPSRYALMTGMYPWKNKDAKI
;
A
#
# COMPACT_ATOMS: atom_id res chain seq x y z
N MET A 1 2.24 -59.28 -47.41
CA MET A 1 2.87 -58.16 -46.65
C MET A 1 1.75 -57.48 -45.83
N LYS A 2 1.68 -57.75 -44.53
CA LYS A 2 0.63 -57.18 -43.64
C LYS A 2 1.21 -55.89 -43.00
N LYS A 3 0.63 -54.73 -43.34
CA LYS A 3 0.99 -53.46 -42.71
C LYS A 3 0.27 -53.37 -41.37
N LEU A 4 1.03 -53.36 -40.27
CA LEU A 4 0.54 -53.15 -38.91
C LEU A 4 0.47 -51.63 -38.65
N ILE A 5 -0.75 -51.11 -38.54
CA ILE A 5 -0.98 -49.69 -38.20
C ILE A 5 -1.05 -49.59 -36.69
N TYR A 6 -0.04 -48.96 -36.04
CA TYR A 6 -0.04 -48.64 -34.65
C TYR A 6 -0.87 -47.37 -34.42
N LEU A 7 -2.02 -47.53 -33.78
CA LEU A 7 -2.86 -46.43 -33.28
C LEU A 7 -2.28 -45.96 -31.94
N VAL A 8 -1.63 -44.80 -31.92
CA VAL A 8 -1.13 -44.17 -30.69
C VAL A 8 -2.26 -43.36 -30.07
N PRO A 9 -2.73 -43.66 -28.86
CA PRO A 9 -3.70 -42.79 -28.19
C PRO A 9 -2.99 -41.53 -27.70
N THR A 10 -3.34 -40.39 -28.26
CA THR A 10 -2.95 -39.06 -27.74
C THR A 10 -3.76 -38.79 -26.45
N LEU A 11 -3.11 -38.93 -25.31
CA LEU A 11 -3.66 -38.57 -24.02
C LEU A 11 -3.59 -37.02 -23.87
N SER A 12 -4.71 -36.36 -24.11
CA SER A 12 -4.86 -34.92 -23.93
C SER A 12 -4.91 -34.64 -22.42
N LEU A 13 -3.81 -34.14 -21.85
CA LEU A 13 -3.76 -33.56 -20.52
C LEU A 13 -4.53 -32.23 -20.56
N VAL A 14 -5.80 -32.27 -20.15
CA VAL A 14 -6.57 -31.05 -19.84
C VAL A 14 -6.03 -30.50 -18.52
N GLY A 15 -5.07 -29.57 -18.60
CA GLY A 15 -4.61 -28.82 -17.46
C GLY A 15 -5.72 -27.88 -17.00
N CYS A 16 -6.34 -28.17 -15.86
CA CYS A 16 -7.17 -27.20 -15.13
C CYS A 16 -6.23 -26.08 -14.64
N THR A 17 -6.16 -24.97 -15.34
CA THR A 17 -5.60 -23.73 -14.82
C THR A 17 -6.62 -23.17 -13.84
N SER A 18 -6.42 -23.39 -12.53
CA SER A 18 -7.12 -22.64 -11.51
C SER A 18 -6.68 -21.18 -11.63
N GLN A 19 -7.54 -20.31 -12.14
CA GLN A 19 -7.36 -18.87 -11.99
C GLN A 19 -7.43 -18.58 -10.48
N GLN A 20 -6.27 -18.35 -9.87
CA GLN A 20 -6.22 -17.72 -8.56
C GLN A 20 -6.76 -16.31 -8.74
N VAL A 21 -7.93 -16.06 -8.19
CA VAL A 21 -8.45 -14.70 -8.02
C VAL A 21 -7.53 -14.04 -7.00
N GLU A 22 -6.68 -13.13 -7.45
CA GLU A 22 -5.82 -12.34 -6.58
C GLU A 22 -6.73 -11.41 -5.75
N GLU A 23 -6.95 -11.78 -4.49
CA GLU A 23 -7.71 -10.95 -3.56
C GLU A 23 -6.89 -9.69 -3.28
N LYS A 24 -7.40 -8.55 -3.74
CA LYS A 24 -6.77 -7.25 -3.48
C LYS A 24 -6.97 -6.89 -2.01
N PRO A 25 -5.93 -6.47 -1.29
CA PRO A 25 -6.04 -6.08 0.10
C PRO A 25 -6.87 -4.81 0.26
N ASN A 26 -7.57 -4.70 1.38
CA ASN A 26 -8.16 -3.44 1.79
C ASN A 26 -7.05 -2.53 2.33
N VAL A 27 -7.02 -1.27 1.89
CA VAL A 27 -6.03 -0.28 2.32
C VAL A 27 -6.76 0.88 2.99
N ILE A 28 -6.38 1.16 4.25
CA ILE A 28 -6.89 2.30 5.00
C ILE A 28 -5.72 3.27 5.20
N VAL A 29 -5.89 4.52 4.77
CA VAL A 29 -4.91 5.59 4.98
C VAL A 29 -5.47 6.55 6.02
N ILE A 30 -4.74 6.75 7.11
CA ILE A 30 -5.07 7.70 8.18
C ILE A 30 -4.04 8.82 8.15
N LEU A 31 -4.47 10.03 7.85
CA LEU A 31 -3.63 11.22 7.87
C LEU A 31 -4.07 12.11 9.02
N ALA A 32 -3.20 12.27 10.01
CA ALA A 32 -3.42 13.23 11.10
C ALA A 32 -2.97 14.61 10.64
N ASP A 33 -3.82 15.62 10.86
CA ASP A 33 -3.53 17.03 10.58
C ASP A 33 -2.98 17.69 11.86
N ASP A 34 -1.94 18.50 11.71
CA ASP A 34 -1.28 19.24 12.82
C ASP A 34 -0.75 18.35 13.98
N LEU A 35 -0.49 17.08 13.74
CA LEU A 35 0.13 16.18 14.72
C LEU A 35 1.66 16.27 14.61
N GLY A 36 2.31 16.68 15.69
CA GLY A 36 3.76 16.73 15.79
C GLY A 36 4.38 15.34 15.99
N PHE A 37 5.60 15.16 15.51
CA PHE A 37 6.38 13.94 15.72
C PHE A 37 6.52 13.60 17.22
N GLY A 38 6.74 14.62 18.08
CA GLY A 38 6.87 14.47 19.53
C GLY A 38 5.56 14.24 20.27
N ASP A 39 4.42 14.24 19.59
CA ASP A 39 3.10 14.06 20.20
C ASP A 39 2.64 12.60 20.21
N VAL A 40 3.41 11.69 19.63
CA VAL A 40 3.11 10.26 19.54
C VAL A 40 4.06 9.48 20.44
N SER A 41 3.53 8.62 21.33
CA SER A 41 4.36 7.86 22.26
C SER A 41 5.28 6.85 21.56
N ALA A 42 4.89 6.28 20.42
CA ALA A 42 5.76 5.43 19.60
C ALA A 42 7.03 6.16 19.11
N TYR A 43 7.01 7.49 19.03
CA TYR A 43 8.16 8.32 18.68
C TYR A 43 8.83 8.98 19.90
N GLY A 44 8.46 8.59 21.13
CA GLY A 44 9.13 9.01 22.35
C GLY A 44 8.41 10.12 23.13
N SER A 45 7.16 10.44 22.85
CA SER A 45 6.37 11.32 23.72
C SER A 45 6.27 10.72 25.12
N THR A 46 6.58 11.55 26.12
CA THR A 46 6.47 11.17 27.54
C THR A 46 5.24 11.75 28.22
N THR A 47 4.61 12.73 27.61
CA THR A 47 3.46 13.47 28.15
C THR A 47 2.13 13.01 27.56
N ILE A 48 2.15 12.58 26.30
CA ILE A 48 0.96 12.12 25.58
C ILE A 48 1.09 10.62 25.36
N HIS A 49 0.06 9.86 25.74
CA HIS A 49 -0.01 8.43 25.54
C HIS A 49 -0.94 8.10 24.37
N THR A 50 -0.41 7.41 23.37
CA THR A 50 -1.14 7.03 22.15
C THR A 50 -1.16 5.50 21.94
N PRO A 51 -1.77 4.73 22.85
CA PRO A 51 -1.62 3.28 22.90
C PRO A 51 -2.10 2.56 21.63
N ASN A 52 -3.11 3.09 20.95
CA ASN A 52 -3.61 2.50 19.72
C ASN A 52 -2.65 2.73 18.55
N ILE A 53 -2.02 3.92 18.47
CA ILE A 53 -0.99 4.23 17.46
C ILE A 53 0.26 3.39 17.75
N ASP A 54 0.64 3.27 19.01
CA ASP A 54 1.77 2.45 19.44
C ASP A 54 1.56 0.97 19.08
N SER A 55 0.34 0.47 19.23
CA SER A 55 -0.01 -0.89 18.81
C SER A 55 0.18 -1.11 17.32
N LEU A 56 -0.20 -0.13 16.49
CA LEU A 56 0.05 -0.18 15.03
C LEU A 56 1.54 -0.14 14.73
N ALA A 57 2.30 0.70 15.41
CA ALA A 57 3.75 0.81 15.24
C ALA A 57 4.48 -0.49 15.61
N HIS A 58 4.05 -1.17 16.69
CA HIS A 58 4.63 -2.45 17.12
C HIS A 58 4.22 -3.63 16.23
N GLY A 59 3.02 -3.58 15.66
CA GLY A 59 2.50 -4.64 14.79
C GLY A 59 2.92 -4.53 13.32
N GLY A 60 3.53 -3.41 12.93
CA GLY A 60 3.86 -3.09 11.56
C GLY A 60 5.27 -2.52 11.37
N VAL A 61 5.41 -1.62 10.40
CA VAL A 61 6.65 -0.91 10.12
C VAL A 61 6.52 0.54 10.54
N CYS A 62 7.39 0.98 11.44
CA CYS A 62 7.48 2.37 11.88
C CYS A 62 8.60 3.10 11.14
N PHE A 63 8.27 4.13 10.37
CA PHE A 63 9.23 4.93 9.63
C PHE A 63 9.70 6.11 10.50
N THR A 64 10.98 6.14 10.83
CA THR A 64 11.59 7.23 11.60
C THR A 64 11.88 8.48 10.77
N ASN A 65 11.95 8.34 9.45
CA ASN A 65 12.24 9.39 8.48
C ASN A 65 11.17 9.47 7.38
N GLY A 66 9.89 9.41 7.77
CA GLY A 66 8.77 9.66 6.87
C GLY A 66 8.44 11.16 6.82
N TYR A 67 8.30 11.71 5.62
CA TYR A 67 8.01 13.13 5.44
C TYR A 67 6.74 13.34 4.62
N ALA A 68 5.93 14.30 5.04
CA ALA A 68 4.84 14.81 4.20
C ALA A 68 5.41 15.55 2.97
N THR A 69 4.64 15.61 1.91
CA THR A 69 5.06 16.27 0.65
C THR A 69 5.20 17.78 0.77
N SER A 70 4.63 18.38 1.82
CA SER A 70 4.72 19.80 2.12
C SER A 70 4.55 20.04 3.63
N ALA A 71 5.02 21.18 4.09
CA ALA A 71 4.92 21.60 5.49
C ALA A 71 3.51 22.06 5.91
N THR A 72 2.60 22.27 4.95
CA THR A 72 1.25 22.75 5.22
C THR A 72 0.20 21.75 4.75
N SER A 73 -0.98 21.79 5.37
CA SER A 73 -2.06 20.82 5.18
C SER A 73 -2.57 20.76 3.74
N THR A 74 -2.91 21.91 3.13
CA THR A 74 -3.54 21.96 1.81
C THR A 74 -2.71 21.27 0.71
N PRO A 75 -1.42 21.59 0.50
CA PRO A 75 -0.62 20.93 -0.52
C PRO A 75 -0.30 19.47 -0.19
N SER A 76 -0.18 19.11 1.09
CA SER A 76 0.03 17.71 1.50
C SER A 76 -1.19 16.85 1.19
N ARG A 77 -2.39 17.33 1.51
CA ARG A 77 -3.64 16.64 1.17
C ARG A 77 -3.86 16.57 -0.35
N TYR A 78 -3.52 17.64 -1.08
CA TYR A 78 -3.54 17.64 -2.54
C TYR A 78 -2.70 16.49 -3.09
N ALA A 79 -1.46 16.36 -2.64
CA ALA A 79 -0.57 15.30 -3.11
C ALA A 79 -1.11 13.90 -2.77
N LEU A 80 -1.66 13.71 -1.57
CA LEU A 80 -2.26 12.43 -1.16
C LEU A 80 -3.46 12.05 -2.03
N MET A 81 -4.35 13.02 -2.31
CA MET A 81 -5.59 12.77 -3.06
C MET A 81 -5.38 12.62 -4.57
N THR A 82 -4.35 13.24 -5.11
CA THR A 82 -4.11 13.28 -6.56
C THR A 82 -2.94 12.41 -7.02
N GLY A 83 -2.09 11.96 -6.11
CA GLY A 83 -0.84 11.28 -6.44
C GLY A 83 0.19 12.20 -7.10
N MET A 84 0.00 13.52 -7.08
CA MET A 84 0.88 14.50 -7.70
C MET A 84 1.44 15.48 -6.67
N TYR A 85 2.71 15.83 -6.83
CA TYR A 85 3.28 16.92 -6.06
C TYR A 85 2.66 18.28 -6.48
N PRO A 86 2.33 19.17 -5.53
CA PRO A 86 1.68 20.44 -5.80
C PRO A 86 2.41 21.31 -6.83
N TRP A 87 3.74 21.35 -6.76
CA TRP A 87 4.58 22.16 -7.68
C TRP A 87 4.59 21.66 -9.13
N LYS A 88 4.09 20.45 -9.39
CA LYS A 88 3.93 19.93 -10.76
C LYS A 88 2.68 20.46 -11.45
N ASN A 89 1.72 20.94 -10.69
CA ASN A 89 0.50 21.54 -11.23
C ASN A 89 0.56 23.06 -11.10
N LYS A 90 0.83 23.73 -12.22
CA LYS A 90 0.93 25.20 -12.27
C LYS A 90 -0.39 25.91 -11.97
N ASP A 91 -1.52 25.21 -12.12
CA ASP A 91 -2.85 25.76 -11.89
C ASP A 91 -3.35 25.53 -10.45
N ALA A 92 -2.69 24.67 -9.72
CA ALA A 92 -3.00 24.39 -8.32
C ALA A 92 -2.52 25.52 -7.41
N LYS A 93 -2.91 26.73 -7.52
CA LYS A 93 -2.52 27.90 -6.71
C LYS A 93 -2.46 27.64 -5.20
N ILE A 94 -1.54 26.75 -4.78
CA ILE A 94 -1.37 26.22 -3.43
C ILE A 94 -0.04 26.74 -2.87
#